data_65180439c43e8c33755ff3da17fbb661
#
_entry.id   65180439c43e8c33755ff3da17fbb661
#
_cell.length_a   1.000
_cell.length_b   1.000
_cell.length_c   1.000
_cell.angle_alpha   90.00
_cell.angle_beta   90.00
_cell.angle_gamma   90.00
#
_symmetry.space_group_name_H-M   'P 1'
#
loop_
_entity.id
_entity.type
_entity.pdbx_description
1 polymer ?
#
loop_
_entity_poly.entity_id
_entity_poly.type
_entity_poly.pdbx_seq_one_letter_code
_entity_poly.pdbx_strand_id
1 'polypeptide(L)'
;MAPNAQGRTACSERQRRAREIQHLAHVSLLAACALVLSYLETMIPLPVGIPGIKLGLGNIAVIVALFELDIKSAAGVALVKVLASGFLFGSPAMLVYSAGGTVCAFAGMVALSFVPGMGLAPVSMVAAVLHNVGQLGVAAWALGSASVFINLPLLAVAACITGGITGAVATSALDSIAGYDEGGRPLVDAHALAIAPGALTVFAGANGSGKTTCALELAGLVDMVDATGNDRSEDYLPAGLPATVGLAFQDPDDQIVEPVVGDDVAFGPENRGMALDDMKRIVAKALAEAGIPELADREVTTLSGGQKQRVGLAGLLALAPGLIVFDETTAMLDDDARMTFLVSARTLCERGISVVLISHDPRELAAADSLVLFRDGAVAAQGSPAALLSQHELLASCGLEA
;
A
#
# COMPACT_ATOMS: atom_id res chain seq x y z
N MET A 1 -0.75 -19.79 -33.03
CA MET A 1 0.48 -20.46 -32.58
C MET A 1 0.46 -20.40 -31.06
N ALA A 2 0.36 -21.55 -30.38
CA ALA A 2 0.38 -21.59 -28.93
C ALA A 2 1.77 -21.16 -28.38
N PRO A 3 1.86 -20.34 -27.34
CA PRO A 3 3.14 -19.91 -26.79
C PRO A 3 3.89 -21.14 -26.22
N ASN A 4 5.17 -21.19 -26.58
CA ASN A 4 6.10 -22.28 -26.27
C ASN A 4 6.20 -22.47 -24.74
N ALA A 5 6.16 -23.72 -24.26
CA ALA A 5 6.20 -24.09 -22.84
C ALA A 5 7.42 -23.49 -22.08
N GLN A 6 8.53 -23.25 -22.79
CA GLN A 6 9.73 -22.59 -22.25
C GLN A 6 9.52 -21.09 -21.94
N GLY A 7 8.63 -20.39 -22.65
CA GLY A 7 8.30 -18.99 -22.35
C GLY A 7 7.43 -18.82 -21.10
N ARG A 8 6.56 -19.80 -20.82
CA ARG A 8 5.70 -19.78 -19.61
C ARG A 8 6.51 -20.05 -18.33
N THR A 9 7.49 -20.96 -18.37
CA THR A 9 8.36 -21.26 -17.22
C THR A 9 9.28 -20.07 -16.88
N ALA A 10 9.85 -19.41 -17.90
CA ALA A 10 10.70 -18.24 -17.67
C ALA A 10 9.92 -17.03 -17.14
N CYS A 11 8.66 -16.82 -17.55
CA CYS A 11 7.79 -15.78 -17.02
C CYS A 11 7.42 -16.04 -15.56
N SER A 12 7.06 -17.28 -15.21
CA SER A 12 6.73 -17.66 -13.84
C SER A 12 7.91 -17.56 -12.87
N GLU A 13 9.13 -17.86 -13.33
CA GLU A 13 10.34 -17.70 -12.51
C GLU A 13 10.69 -16.22 -12.27
N ARG A 14 10.48 -15.33 -13.26
CA ARG A 14 10.67 -13.88 -13.08
C ARG A 14 9.66 -13.30 -12.11
N GLN A 15 8.39 -13.66 -12.23
CA GLN A 15 7.34 -13.23 -11.31
C GLN A 15 7.61 -13.70 -9.88
N ARG A 16 8.06 -14.96 -9.71
CA ARG A 16 8.44 -15.48 -8.40
C ARG A 16 9.61 -14.69 -7.78
N ARG A 17 10.66 -14.40 -8.56
CA ARG A 17 11.79 -13.58 -8.10
C ARG A 17 11.38 -12.15 -7.74
N ALA A 18 10.49 -11.55 -8.52
CA ALA A 18 9.97 -10.21 -8.22
C ALA A 18 9.22 -10.19 -6.87
N ARG A 19 8.34 -11.19 -6.62
CA ARG A 19 7.64 -11.35 -5.33
C ARG A 19 8.62 -11.58 -4.17
N GLU A 20 9.64 -12.41 -4.34
CA GLU A 20 10.67 -12.63 -3.33
C GLU A 20 11.44 -11.35 -3.00
N ILE A 21 11.74 -10.51 -4.00
CA ILE A 21 12.40 -9.20 -3.81
C ILE A 21 11.46 -8.22 -3.10
N GLN A 22 10.20 -8.13 -3.50
CA GLN A 22 9.21 -7.29 -2.83
C GLN A 22 9.03 -7.70 -1.36
N HIS A 23 8.87 -8.98 -1.09
CA HIS A 23 8.76 -9.50 0.27
C HIS A 23 9.99 -9.13 1.11
N LEU A 24 11.20 -9.31 0.56
CA LEU A 24 12.44 -8.93 1.24
C LEU A 24 12.52 -7.41 1.48
N ALA A 25 12.07 -6.61 0.53
CA ALA A 25 12.00 -5.16 0.68
C ALA A 25 11.04 -4.74 1.81
N HIS A 26 9.86 -5.33 1.90
CA HIS A 26 8.89 -5.07 2.98
C HIS A 26 9.47 -5.46 4.35
N VAL A 27 10.07 -6.65 4.47
CA VAL A 27 10.74 -7.08 5.72
C VAL A 27 11.84 -6.12 6.12
N SER A 28 12.66 -5.67 5.16
CA SER A 28 13.76 -4.72 5.40
C SER A 28 13.25 -3.36 5.83
N LEU A 29 12.18 -2.86 5.20
CA LEU A 29 11.54 -1.61 5.56
C LEU A 29 10.95 -1.66 6.98
N LEU A 30 10.22 -2.72 7.31
CA LEU A 30 9.65 -2.89 8.65
C LEU A 30 10.74 -3.04 9.72
N ALA A 31 11.86 -3.70 9.40
CA ALA A 31 13.01 -3.77 10.29
C ALA A 31 13.66 -2.39 10.51
N ALA A 32 13.80 -1.58 9.47
CA ALA A 32 14.28 -0.21 9.57
C ALA A 32 13.32 0.66 10.40
N CYS A 33 12.01 0.58 10.17
CA CYS A 33 11.00 1.26 10.97
C CYS A 33 11.08 0.84 12.45
N ALA A 34 11.24 -0.47 12.74
CA ALA A 34 11.41 -0.97 14.11
C ALA A 34 12.62 -0.36 14.81
N LEU A 35 13.73 -0.17 14.08
CA LEU A 35 14.95 0.46 14.61
C LEU A 35 14.76 1.96 14.88
N VAL A 36 14.19 2.69 13.93
CA VAL A 36 13.90 4.12 14.08
C VAL A 36 12.95 4.36 15.26
N LEU A 37 11.86 3.59 15.35
CA LEU A 37 10.92 3.68 16.47
C LEU A 37 11.57 3.33 17.81
N SER A 38 12.44 2.32 17.84
CA SER A 38 13.21 1.97 19.04
C SER A 38 14.22 3.07 19.43
N TYR A 39 14.81 3.76 18.46
CA TYR A 39 15.70 4.91 18.72
C TYR A 39 14.91 6.10 19.26
N LEU A 40 13.80 6.46 18.63
CA LEU A 40 12.92 7.55 19.11
C LEU A 40 12.43 7.29 20.54
N GLU A 41 12.14 6.05 20.87
CA GLU A 41 11.78 5.63 22.23
C GLU A 41 12.86 5.96 23.26
N THR A 42 14.14 5.84 22.91
CA THR A 42 15.25 6.19 23.80
C THR A 42 15.38 7.69 24.06
N MET A 43 14.84 8.51 23.17
CA MET A 43 14.87 9.97 23.27
C MET A 43 13.69 10.55 24.10
N ILE A 44 12.66 9.76 24.35
CA ILE A 44 11.50 10.19 25.14
C ILE A 44 11.78 9.95 26.63
N PRO A 45 12.09 10.99 27.43
CA PRO A 45 12.26 10.84 28.87
C PRO A 45 10.89 10.59 29.50
N LEU A 46 10.59 9.35 29.85
CA LEU A 46 9.38 9.04 30.60
C LEU A 46 9.58 9.52 32.06
N PRO A 47 8.69 10.36 32.59
CA PRO A 47 8.80 10.91 33.95
C PRO A 47 8.48 9.88 35.03
N VAL A 48 8.44 8.62 34.68
CA VAL A 48 8.18 7.49 35.59
C VAL A 48 9.53 7.01 36.07
N GLY A 49 9.94 7.39 37.29
CA GLY A 49 11.24 7.07 37.89
C GLY A 49 11.54 5.57 38.12
N ILE A 50 10.98 4.69 37.25
CA ILE A 50 11.17 3.24 37.30
C ILE A 50 12.03 2.83 36.12
N PRO A 51 13.25 2.32 36.37
CA PRO A 51 14.11 1.81 35.30
C PRO A 51 13.44 0.63 34.60
N GLY A 52 13.42 0.67 33.25
CA GLY A 52 12.92 -0.45 32.42
C GLY A 52 11.55 -0.26 31.80
N ILE A 53 10.80 0.79 32.12
CA ILE A 53 9.58 1.12 31.39
C ILE A 53 9.96 1.70 30.02
N LYS A 54 9.51 1.01 28.96
CA LYS A 54 9.60 1.44 27.58
C LYS A 54 8.21 1.45 26.98
N LEU A 55 7.95 2.39 26.04
CA LEU A 55 6.68 2.48 25.32
C LEU A 55 6.44 1.27 24.41
N GLY A 56 7.53 0.64 23.94
CA GLY A 56 7.46 -0.50 23.04
C GLY A 56 7.16 -0.10 21.59
N LEU A 57 7.46 1.14 21.20
CA LEU A 57 7.19 1.65 19.85
C LEU A 57 7.74 0.75 18.75
N GLY A 58 8.94 0.20 18.92
CA GLY A 58 9.53 -0.73 17.96
C GLY A 58 8.76 -2.07 17.83
N ASN A 59 7.83 -2.40 18.75
CA ASN A 59 6.98 -3.58 18.61
C ASN A 59 5.84 -3.36 17.61
N ILE A 60 5.49 -2.11 17.29
CA ILE A 60 4.49 -1.80 16.25
C ILE A 60 4.88 -2.47 14.94
N ALA A 61 6.12 -2.29 14.49
CA ALA A 61 6.59 -2.89 13.25
C ALA A 61 6.65 -4.45 13.31
N VAL A 62 6.91 -5.02 14.49
CA VAL A 62 6.89 -6.49 14.69
C VAL A 62 5.47 -7.03 14.59
N ILE A 63 4.50 -6.34 15.19
CA ILE A 63 3.07 -6.71 15.11
C ILE A 63 2.58 -6.58 13.67
N VAL A 64 2.88 -5.46 12.99
CA VAL A 64 2.54 -5.27 11.58
C VAL A 64 3.13 -6.39 10.72
N ALA A 65 4.43 -6.72 10.89
CA ALA A 65 5.06 -7.82 10.16
C ALA A 65 4.39 -9.18 10.43
N LEU A 66 3.89 -9.42 11.64
CA LEU A 66 3.22 -10.68 12.00
C LEU A 66 1.86 -10.83 11.33
N PHE A 67 1.11 -9.74 11.20
CA PHE A 67 -0.26 -9.77 10.66
C PHE A 67 -0.31 -9.50 9.16
N GLU A 68 0.65 -8.77 8.60
CA GLU A 68 0.72 -8.46 7.17
C GLU A 68 1.53 -9.50 6.37
N LEU A 69 2.64 -9.99 6.93
CA LEU A 69 3.53 -10.89 6.21
C LEU A 69 3.37 -12.33 6.72
N ASP A 70 4.28 -12.75 7.59
CA ASP A 70 4.28 -14.10 8.17
C ASP A 70 5.10 -14.16 9.47
N ILE A 71 4.95 -15.28 10.20
CA ILE A 71 5.65 -15.51 11.48
C ILE A 71 7.18 -15.46 11.32
N LYS A 72 7.73 -15.94 10.19
CA LYS A 72 9.18 -15.99 9.95
C LYS A 72 9.73 -14.58 9.70
N SER A 73 9.03 -13.80 8.90
CA SER A 73 9.35 -12.40 8.61
C SER A 73 9.28 -11.54 9.88
N ALA A 74 8.22 -11.68 10.67
CA ALA A 74 8.08 -11.01 11.95
C ALA A 74 9.18 -11.40 12.95
N ALA A 75 9.57 -12.68 12.99
CA ALA A 75 10.72 -13.13 13.80
C ALA A 75 12.04 -12.49 13.32
N GLY A 76 12.23 -12.36 12.00
CA GLY A 76 13.36 -11.67 11.39
C GLY A 76 13.42 -10.20 11.81
N VAL A 77 12.31 -9.48 11.70
CA VAL A 77 12.18 -8.06 12.14
C VAL A 77 12.49 -7.92 13.64
N ALA A 78 11.92 -8.80 14.48
CA ALA A 78 12.17 -8.80 15.93
C ALA A 78 13.64 -9.07 16.27
N LEU A 79 14.29 -10.01 15.56
CA LEU A 79 15.70 -10.34 15.74
C LEU A 79 16.60 -9.15 15.37
N VAL A 80 16.40 -8.57 14.18
CA VAL A 80 17.15 -7.41 13.71
C VAL A 80 16.99 -6.24 14.68
N LYS A 81 15.76 -5.95 15.11
CA LYS A 81 15.44 -4.93 16.11
C LYS A 81 16.25 -5.14 17.40
N VAL A 82 16.22 -6.34 17.99
CA VAL A 82 16.92 -6.62 19.26
C VAL A 82 18.43 -6.49 19.12
N LEU A 83 19.00 -7.11 18.09
CA LEU A 83 20.43 -7.08 17.86
C LEU A 83 20.92 -5.65 17.57
N ALA A 84 20.31 -4.98 16.61
CA ALA A 84 20.76 -3.67 16.19
C ALA A 84 20.52 -2.61 17.28
N SER A 85 19.38 -2.62 17.98
CA SER A 85 19.16 -1.68 19.10
C SER A 85 20.10 -1.93 20.27
N GLY A 86 20.43 -3.20 20.55
CA GLY A 86 21.38 -3.57 21.60
C GLY A 86 22.80 -3.12 21.30
N PHE A 87 23.25 -3.25 20.04
CA PHE A 87 24.58 -2.82 19.61
C PHE A 87 24.72 -1.32 19.41
N LEU A 88 23.69 -0.65 18.88
CA LEU A 88 23.75 0.78 18.52
C LEU A 88 23.46 1.69 19.71
N PHE A 89 22.54 1.32 20.59
CA PHE A 89 22.00 2.21 21.63
C PHE A 89 22.04 1.60 23.03
N GLY A 90 22.45 0.32 23.16
CA GLY A 90 22.40 -0.43 24.41
C GLY A 90 23.76 -0.82 24.98
N SER A 91 23.72 -1.58 26.06
CA SER A 91 24.86 -2.30 26.62
C SER A 91 24.66 -3.81 26.43
N PRO A 92 25.74 -4.64 26.53
CA PRO A 92 25.61 -6.10 26.44
C PRO A 92 24.58 -6.68 27.44
N ALA A 93 24.48 -6.12 28.62
CA ALA A 93 23.49 -6.51 29.62
C ALA A 93 22.06 -6.18 29.15
N MET A 94 21.84 -4.98 28.60
CA MET A 94 20.53 -4.58 28.07
C MET A 94 20.11 -5.45 26.90
N LEU A 95 21.04 -5.92 26.06
CA LEU A 95 20.75 -6.83 24.96
C LEU A 95 20.16 -8.16 25.48
N VAL A 96 20.75 -8.75 26.52
CA VAL A 96 20.29 -10.02 27.10
C VAL A 96 18.90 -9.86 27.71
N TYR A 97 18.63 -8.76 28.43
CA TYR A 97 17.30 -8.47 28.98
C TYR A 97 16.26 -8.25 27.87
N SER A 98 16.62 -7.47 26.85
CA SER A 98 15.76 -7.20 25.70
C SER A 98 15.45 -8.47 24.90
N ALA A 99 16.42 -9.35 24.72
CA ALA A 99 16.25 -10.63 24.04
C ALA A 99 15.25 -11.53 24.78
N GLY A 100 15.41 -11.71 26.10
CA GLY A 100 14.48 -12.49 26.93
C GLY A 100 13.06 -11.93 26.90
N GLY A 101 12.92 -10.61 27.01
CA GLY A 101 11.63 -9.93 26.89
C GLY A 101 10.99 -10.13 25.50
N THR A 102 11.76 -9.96 24.44
CA THR A 102 11.27 -10.09 23.06
C THR A 102 10.85 -11.52 22.73
N VAL A 103 11.58 -12.53 23.18
CA VAL A 103 11.19 -13.94 22.99
C VAL A 103 9.84 -14.24 23.65
N CYS A 104 9.64 -13.82 24.89
CA CYS A 104 8.36 -14.01 25.59
C CYS A 104 7.21 -13.25 24.91
N ALA A 105 7.45 -11.99 24.54
CA ALA A 105 6.46 -11.17 23.86
C ALA A 105 6.06 -11.76 22.50
N PHE A 106 7.06 -12.14 21.68
CA PHE A 106 6.83 -12.72 20.38
C PHE A 106 6.07 -14.05 20.45
N ALA A 107 6.44 -14.92 21.39
CA ALA A 107 5.70 -16.17 21.62
C ALA A 107 4.23 -15.90 21.99
N GLY A 108 3.96 -14.88 22.82
CA GLY A 108 2.61 -14.45 23.15
C GLY A 108 1.84 -13.89 21.96
N MET A 109 2.47 -13.04 21.14
CA MET A 109 1.87 -12.50 19.90
C MET A 109 1.46 -13.64 18.96
N VAL A 110 2.39 -14.58 18.69
CA VAL A 110 2.13 -15.73 17.83
C VAL A 110 1.02 -16.61 18.40
N ALA A 111 1.02 -16.90 19.69
CA ALA A 111 -0.03 -17.71 20.31
C ALA A 111 -1.42 -17.05 20.19
N LEU A 112 -1.50 -15.74 20.35
CA LEU A 112 -2.75 -14.99 20.29
C LEU A 112 -3.20 -14.71 18.85
N SER A 113 -2.30 -14.68 17.86
CA SER A 113 -2.67 -14.52 16.45
C SER A 113 -3.52 -15.69 15.92
N PHE A 114 -3.49 -16.86 16.57
CA PHE A 114 -4.36 -18.00 16.24
C PHE A 114 -5.74 -17.94 16.87
N VAL A 115 -6.04 -16.94 17.71
CA VAL A 115 -7.34 -16.81 18.38
C VAL A 115 -8.28 -16.00 17.50
N PRO A 116 -9.36 -16.59 16.93
CA PRO A 116 -10.27 -15.88 16.06
C PRO A 116 -10.94 -14.69 16.77
N GLY A 117 -11.04 -13.55 16.09
CA GLY A 117 -11.69 -12.35 16.60
C GLY A 117 -10.89 -11.55 17.64
N MET A 118 -9.62 -11.88 17.87
CA MET A 118 -8.77 -11.10 18.76
C MET A 118 -8.13 -9.92 18.01
N GLY A 119 -8.53 -8.69 18.37
CA GLY A 119 -7.95 -7.48 17.80
C GLY A 119 -6.48 -7.27 18.19
N LEU A 120 -5.78 -6.41 17.46
CA LEU A 120 -4.35 -6.13 17.70
C LEU A 120 -4.07 -5.47 19.05
N ALA A 121 -4.96 -4.63 19.55
CA ALA A 121 -4.77 -3.96 20.83
C ALA A 121 -4.63 -4.96 22.00
N PRO A 122 -5.52 -5.95 22.21
CA PRO A 122 -5.32 -7.00 23.20
C PRO A 122 -4.04 -7.82 23.00
N VAL A 123 -3.68 -8.16 21.75
CA VAL A 123 -2.45 -8.89 21.43
C VAL A 123 -1.22 -8.08 21.86
N SER A 124 -1.20 -6.78 21.55
CA SER A 124 -0.12 -5.87 21.94
C SER A 124 -0.01 -5.69 23.45
N MET A 125 -1.14 -5.57 24.16
CA MET A 125 -1.18 -5.47 25.63
C MET A 125 -0.56 -6.69 26.29
N VAL A 126 -0.98 -7.89 25.89
CA VAL A 126 -0.45 -9.15 26.43
C VAL A 126 1.04 -9.29 26.10
N ALA A 127 1.44 -8.96 24.86
CA ALA A 127 2.83 -9.00 24.45
C ALA A 127 3.71 -8.06 25.29
N ALA A 128 3.23 -6.84 25.58
CA ALA A 128 3.95 -5.89 26.42
C ALA A 128 4.12 -6.40 27.87
N VAL A 129 3.10 -7.03 28.43
CA VAL A 129 3.19 -7.68 29.76
C VAL A 129 4.19 -8.84 29.74
N LEU A 130 4.11 -9.72 28.73
CA LEU A 130 5.02 -10.85 28.57
C LEU A 130 6.47 -10.39 28.33
N HIS A 131 6.66 -9.26 27.65
CA HIS A 131 7.98 -8.66 27.51
C HIS A 131 8.60 -8.32 28.86
N ASN A 132 7.84 -7.66 29.75
CA ASN A 132 8.30 -7.35 31.10
C ASN A 132 8.55 -8.62 31.93
N VAL A 133 7.70 -9.63 31.82
CA VAL A 133 7.90 -10.92 32.48
C VAL A 133 9.21 -11.58 32.02
N GLY A 134 9.47 -11.58 30.71
CA GLY A 134 10.72 -12.12 30.15
C GLY A 134 11.96 -11.36 30.63
N GLN A 135 11.90 -10.02 30.67
CA GLN A 135 12.99 -9.20 31.19
C GLN A 135 13.26 -9.47 32.67
N LEU A 136 12.20 -9.52 33.49
CA LEU A 136 12.33 -9.83 34.93
C LEU A 136 12.83 -11.25 35.16
N GLY A 137 12.44 -12.21 34.31
CA GLY A 137 12.95 -13.58 34.37
C GLY A 137 14.45 -13.66 34.14
N VAL A 138 14.97 -12.94 33.13
CA VAL A 138 16.41 -12.82 32.89
C VAL A 138 17.11 -12.10 34.06
N ALA A 139 16.51 -11.04 34.60
CA ALA A 139 17.05 -10.32 35.76
C ALA A 139 17.11 -11.21 37.00
N ALA A 140 16.06 -11.98 37.27
CA ALA A 140 16.01 -12.92 38.38
C ALA A 140 17.10 -14.00 38.28
N TRP A 141 17.30 -14.52 37.06
CA TRP A 141 18.37 -15.47 36.81
C TRP A 141 19.76 -14.87 37.01
N ALA A 142 20.00 -13.67 36.50
CA ALA A 142 21.30 -12.99 36.60
C ALA A 142 21.66 -12.58 38.02
N LEU A 143 20.67 -12.17 38.82
CA LEU A 143 20.83 -11.72 40.21
C LEU A 143 20.68 -12.87 41.24
N GLY A 144 20.26 -14.05 40.80
CA GLY A 144 19.97 -15.20 41.71
C GLY A 144 18.83 -14.92 42.67
N SER A 145 17.93 -13.98 42.39
CA SER A 145 16.86 -13.56 43.27
C SER A 145 15.55 -13.28 42.57
N ALA A 146 14.47 -13.88 43.04
CA ALA A 146 13.12 -13.63 42.55
C ALA A 146 12.50 -12.30 43.06
N SER A 147 13.19 -11.56 43.94
CA SER A 147 12.68 -10.30 44.50
C SER A 147 12.41 -9.22 43.46
N VAL A 148 13.04 -9.31 42.28
CA VAL A 148 12.79 -8.40 41.16
C VAL A 148 11.34 -8.43 40.64
N PHE A 149 10.62 -9.53 40.85
CA PHE A 149 9.19 -9.66 40.47
C PHE A 149 8.24 -8.82 41.33
N ILE A 150 8.71 -8.22 42.42
CA ILE A 150 7.87 -7.30 43.22
C ILE A 150 7.38 -6.10 42.43
N ASN A 151 8.13 -5.72 41.36
CA ASN A 151 7.79 -4.62 40.46
C ASN A 151 6.81 -5.04 39.35
N LEU A 152 6.54 -6.36 39.16
CA LEU A 152 5.71 -6.86 38.07
C LEU A 152 4.32 -6.25 38.01
N PRO A 153 3.56 -6.10 39.16
CA PRO A 153 2.20 -5.53 39.08
C PRO A 153 2.18 -4.12 38.49
N LEU A 154 3.14 -3.27 38.89
CA LEU A 154 3.22 -1.90 38.40
C LEU A 154 3.65 -1.87 36.91
N LEU A 155 4.63 -2.70 36.55
CA LEU A 155 5.08 -2.85 35.16
C LEU A 155 3.99 -3.44 34.26
N ALA A 156 3.15 -4.34 34.75
CA ALA A 156 2.04 -4.90 34.00
C ALA A 156 0.96 -3.84 33.68
N VAL A 157 0.59 -3.00 34.66
CA VAL A 157 -0.35 -1.89 34.42
C VAL A 157 0.20 -0.92 33.38
N ALA A 158 1.46 -0.51 33.52
CA ALA A 158 2.11 0.36 32.54
C ALA A 158 2.16 -0.29 31.14
N ALA A 159 2.49 -1.60 31.07
CA ALA A 159 2.53 -2.36 29.83
C ALA A 159 1.15 -2.49 29.17
N CYS A 160 0.07 -2.64 29.92
CA CYS A 160 -1.28 -2.64 29.39
C CYS A 160 -1.62 -1.30 28.71
N ILE A 161 -1.27 -0.18 29.34
CA ILE A 161 -1.52 1.15 28.78
C ILE A 161 -0.69 1.36 27.52
N THR A 162 0.63 1.14 27.58
CA THR A 162 1.52 1.32 26.44
C THR A 162 1.23 0.33 25.32
N GLY A 163 0.94 -0.94 25.66
CA GLY A 163 0.54 -1.97 24.71
C GLY A 163 -0.80 -1.66 24.02
N GLY A 164 -1.75 -1.07 24.74
CA GLY A 164 -3.01 -0.59 24.16
C GLY A 164 -2.79 0.51 23.12
N ILE A 165 -1.96 1.51 23.45
CA ILE A 165 -1.61 2.61 22.53
C ILE A 165 -0.88 2.07 21.29
N THR A 166 0.15 1.24 21.48
CA THR A 166 0.92 0.66 20.36
C THR A 166 0.07 -0.27 19.50
N GLY A 167 -0.86 -1.02 20.10
CA GLY A 167 -1.82 -1.85 19.38
C GLY A 167 -2.82 -1.03 18.57
N ALA A 168 -3.32 0.08 19.10
CA ALA A 168 -4.21 0.99 18.35
C ALA A 168 -3.49 1.63 17.17
N VAL A 169 -2.24 2.06 17.36
CA VAL A 169 -1.41 2.60 16.26
C VAL A 169 -1.13 1.52 15.21
N ALA A 170 -0.83 0.28 15.63
CA ALA A 170 -0.63 -0.84 14.71
C ALA A 170 -1.91 -1.16 13.92
N THR A 171 -3.09 -1.10 14.55
CA THR A 171 -4.38 -1.26 13.85
C THR A 171 -4.54 -0.19 12.78
N SER A 172 -4.38 1.09 13.14
CA SER A 172 -4.49 2.19 12.17
C SER A 172 -3.46 2.09 11.04
N ALA A 173 -2.25 1.62 11.33
CA ALA A 173 -1.23 1.40 10.30
C ALA A 173 -1.63 0.23 9.36
N LEU A 174 -2.12 -0.88 9.91
CA LEU A 174 -2.59 -2.01 9.12
C LEU A 174 -3.82 -1.66 8.29
N ASP A 175 -4.80 -0.94 8.86
CA ASP A 175 -5.98 -0.47 8.13
C ASP A 175 -5.60 0.45 6.95
N SER A 176 -4.48 1.17 7.07
CA SER A 176 -3.96 2.03 6.01
C SER A 176 -3.17 1.26 4.94
N ILE A 177 -2.57 0.12 5.29
CA ILE A 177 -1.77 -0.73 4.40
C ILE A 177 -2.63 -1.84 3.80
N ALA A 178 -3.48 -2.46 4.63
CA ALA A 178 -4.32 -3.56 4.22
C ALA A 178 -5.62 -3.04 3.59
N GLY A 179 -5.80 -3.27 2.30
CA GLY A 179 -7.08 -3.07 1.63
C GLY A 179 -8.19 -4.04 2.09
N TYR A 180 -8.22 -4.47 3.38
CA TYR A 180 -9.15 -5.46 3.93
C TYR A 180 -9.84 -4.97 5.20
N ASP A 181 -11.11 -5.37 5.38
CA ASP A 181 -11.85 -5.17 6.63
C ASP A 181 -11.39 -6.15 7.74
N GLU A 182 -11.84 -5.95 8.99
CA GLU A 182 -11.54 -6.83 10.13
C GLU A 182 -11.96 -8.31 9.91
N GLY A 183 -12.75 -8.61 8.90
CA GLY A 183 -13.20 -9.95 8.51
C GLY A 183 -12.38 -10.61 7.41
N GLY A 184 -11.29 -9.96 6.92
CA GLY A 184 -10.47 -10.47 5.83
C GLY A 184 -11.15 -10.42 4.47
N ARG A 185 -12.19 -9.58 4.31
CA ARG A 185 -12.79 -9.27 3.01
C ARG A 185 -12.01 -8.13 2.38
N PRO A 186 -11.84 -8.14 1.05
CA PRO A 186 -11.26 -6.98 0.37
C PRO A 186 -12.08 -5.74 0.71
N LEU A 187 -11.41 -4.61 0.97
CA LEU A 187 -12.08 -3.33 1.22
C LEU A 187 -12.94 -2.89 0.04
N VAL A 188 -12.68 -3.46 -1.15
CA VAL A 188 -13.48 -3.20 -2.34
C VAL A 188 -13.88 -4.52 -3.00
N ASP A 189 -15.18 -4.72 -3.17
CA ASP A 189 -15.73 -5.77 -4.03
C ASP A 189 -15.98 -5.18 -5.42
N ALA A 190 -15.05 -5.42 -6.32
CA ALA A 190 -15.09 -4.98 -7.71
C ALA A 190 -15.62 -6.07 -8.67
N HIS A 191 -16.07 -7.23 -8.17
CA HIS A 191 -16.55 -8.33 -9.01
C HIS A 191 -17.76 -7.92 -9.89
N ALA A 192 -18.60 -7.03 -9.37
CA ALA A 192 -19.75 -6.47 -10.11
C ALA A 192 -19.36 -5.37 -11.11
N LEU A 193 -18.09 -4.93 -11.12
CA LEU A 193 -17.60 -3.87 -11.98
C LEU A 193 -17.44 -4.37 -13.42
N ALA A 194 -17.96 -3.62 -14.37
CA ALA A 194 -17.77 -3.87 -15.80
C ALA A 194 -17.06 -2.69 -16.47
N ILE A 195 -15.85 -2.93 -16.97
CA ILE A 195 -15.09 -1.93 -17.74
C ILE A 195 -15.15 -2.31 -19.21
N ALA A 196 -15.91 -1.52 -19.98
CA ALA A 196 -16.04 -1.76 -21.42
C ALA A 196 -14.74 -1.39 -22.15
N PRO A 197 -14.26 -2.20 -23.10
CA PRO A 197 -13.08 -1.88 -23.90
C PRO A 197 -13.23 -0.56 -24.66
N GLY A 198 -12.23 0.29 -24.56
CA GLY A 198 -12.20 1.59 -25.23
C GLY A 198 -13.24 2.59 -24.73
N ALA A 199 -13.78 2.43 -23.53
CA ALA A 199 -14.74 3.34 -22.93
C ALA A 199 -14.13 4.17 -21.80
N LEU A 200 -14.70 5.36 -21.58
CA LEU A 200 -14.42 6.20 -20.42
C LEU A 200 -15.38 5.84 -19.29
N THR A 201 -14.88 5.23 -18.23
CA THR A 201 -15.63 4.92 -17.02
C THR A 201 -15.21 5.89 -15.91
N VAL A 202 -16.18 6.50 -15.23
CA VAL A 202 -15.89 7.38 -14.09
C VAL A 202 -16.30 6.70 -12.79
N PHE A 203 -15.38 6.68 -11.82
CA PHE A 203 -15.62 6.22 -10.46
C PHE A 203 -15.91 7.42 -9.56
N ALA A 204 -17.03 7.40 -8.87
CA ALA A 204 -17.46 8.45 -7.96
C ALA A 204 -17.98 7.87 -6.63
N GLY A 205 -17.96 8.70 -5.57
CA GLY A 205 -18.38 8.30 -4.23
C GLY A 205 -17.62 9.07 -3.15
N ALA A 206 -18.05 9.03 -1.91
CA ALA A 206 -17.41 9.74 -0.79
C ALA A 206 -15.92 9.40 -0.64
N ASN A 207 -15.16 10.26 0.05
CA ASN A 207 -13.81 9.94 0.44
C ASN A 207 -13.82 8.70 1.35
N GLY A 208 -12.88 7.77 1.11
CA GLY A 208 -12.84 6.49 1.83
C GLY A 208 -13.85 5.44 1.34
N SER A 209 -14.61 5.68 0.27
CA SER A 209 -15.56 4.68 -0.28
C SER A 209 -14.91 3.54 -1.06
N GLY A 210 -13.57 3.52 -1.21
CA GLY A 210 -12.83 2.43 -1.83
C GLY A 210 -12.40 2.66 -3.28
N LYS A 211 -12.62 3.85 -3.87
CA LYS A 211 -12.26 4.15 -5.29
C LYS A 211 -10.78 3.94 -5.60
N THR A 212 -9.89 4.59 -4.82
CA THR A 212 -8.44 4.47 -4.97
C THR A 212 -7.97 3.04 -4.70
N THR A 213 -8.53 2.37 -3.70
CA THR A 213 -8.23 0.96 -3.41
C THR A 213 -8.59 0.08 -4.60
N CYS A 214 -9.77 0.27 -5.18
CA CYS A 214 -10.18 -0.44 -6.41
C CYS A 214 -9.22 -0.15 -7.58
N ALA A 215 -8.75 1.10 -7.72
CA ALA A 215 -7.78 1.46 -8.75
C ALA A 215 -6.44 0.72 -8.56
N LEU A 216 -5.95 0.63 -7.32
CA LEU A 216 -4.74 -0.12 -6.97
C LEU A 216 -4.89 -1.62 -7.23
N GLU A 217 -6.04 -2.19 -6.90
CA GLU A 217 -6.38 -3.59 -7.18
C GLU A 217 -6.42 -3.86 -8.69
N LEU A 218 -7.09 -3.00 -9.47
CA LEU A 218 -7.11 -3.09 -10.94
C LEU A 218 -5.71 -3.02 -11.55
N ALA A 219 -4.82 -2.22 -10.97
CA ALA A 219 -3.43 -2.08 -11.39
C ALA A 219 -2.52 -3.24 -10.93
N GLY A 220 -3.02 -4.14 -10.07
CA GLY A 220 -2.24 -5.24 -9.47
C GLY A 220 -1.15 -4.76 -8.52
N LEU A 221 -1.35 -3.59 -7.90
CA LEU A 221 -0.43 -3.00 -6.92
C LEU A 221 -0.78 -3.41 -5.48
N VAL A 222 -1.97 -3.93 -5.25
CA VAL A 222 -2.42 -4.52 -3.98
C VAL A 222 -2.72 -5.99 -4.23
N ASP A 223 -2.11 -6.87 -3.45
CA ASP A 223 -2.37 -8.30 -3.53
C ASP A 223 -3.68 -8.63 -2.81
N MET A 224 -4.64 -9.20 -3.53
CA MET A 224 -5.90 -9.69 -2.96
C MET A 224 -5.68 -11.11 -2.42
N VAL A 225 -5.12 -11.21 -1.23
CA VAL A 225 -4.91 -12.49 -0.54
C VAL A 225 -5.91 -12.66 0.59
N ASP A 226 -6.46 -13.89 0.77
CA ASP A 226 -7.29 -14.18 1.92
C ASP A 226 -6.43 -14.33 3.22
N ALA A 227 -7.10 -14.49 4.36
CA ALA A 227 -6.46 -14.68 5.66
C ALA A 227 -5.51 -15.90 5.72
N THR A 228 -5.53 -16.77 4.70
CA THR A 228 -4.65 -17.94 4.56
C THR A 228 -3.53 -17.72 3.54
N GLY A 229 -3.46 -16.53 2.92
CA GLY A 229 -2.43 -16.15 1.95
C GLY A 229 -2.70 -16.67 0.52
N ASN A 230 -3.93 -17.12 0.21
CA ASN A 230 -4.28 -17.51 -1.15
C ASN A 230 -4.67 -16.27 -1.98
N ASP A 231 -4.17 -16.21 -3.21
CA ASP A 231 -4.56 -15.18 -4.18
C ASP A 231 -6.05 -15.32 -4.54
N ARG A 232 -6.82 -14.28 -4.28
CA ARG A 232 -8.26 -14.20 -4.51
C ARG A 232 -8.62 -13.16 -5.59
N SER A 233 -7.65 -12.65 -6.32
CA SER A 233 -7.86 -11.63 -7.35
C SER A 233 -8.92 -12.05 -8.40
N GLU A 234 -8.98 -13.35 -8.76
CA GLU A 234 -10.00 -13.86 -9.68
C GLU A 234 -11.43 -13.77 -9.14
N ASP A 235 -11.61 -13.76 -7.81
CA ASP A 235 -12.93 -13.70 -7.17
C ASP A 235 -13.48 -12.27 -7.08
N TYR A 236 -12.61 -11.25 -7.10
CA TYR A 236 -12.98 -9.86 -6.80
C TYR A 236 -12.71 -8.87 -7.94
N LEU A 237 -11.84 -9.22 -8.89
CA LEU A 237 -11.55 -8.36 -10.03
C LEU A 237 -12.53 -8.60 -11.19
N PRO A 238 -12.81 -7.57 -12.00
CA PRO A 238 -13.64 -7.70 -13.19
C PRO A 238 -13.08 -8.73 -14.17
N ALA A 239 -13.94 -9.56 -14.73
CA ALA A 239 -13.55 -10.49 -15.78
C ALA A 239 -13.10 -9.73 -17.04
N GLY A 240 -12.02 -10.20 -17.68
CA GLY A 240 -11.55 -9.65 -18.96
C GLY A 240 -10.72 -8.39 -18.85
N LEU A 241 -10.13 -8.11 -17.70
CA LEU A 241 -9.12 -7.03 -17.57
C LEU A 241 -7.98 -7.23 -18.57
N PRO A 242 -7.46 -6.15 -19.19
CA PRO A 242 -6.30 -6.23 -20.05
C PRO A 242 -5.04 -6.62 -19.25
N ALA A 243 -4.12 -7.30 -19.91
CA ALA A 243 -2.88 -7.79 -19.30
C ALA A 243 -1.97 -6.68 -18.73
N THR A 244 -2.18 -5.44 -19.15
CA THR A 244 -1.42 -4.27 -18.66
C THR A 244 -2.40 -3.18 -18.30
N VAL A 245 -2.42 -2.82 -17.02
CA VAL A 245 -3.14 -1.68 -16.48
C VAL A 245 -2.12 -0.64 -16.03
N GLY A 246 -2.31 0.60 -16.45
CA GLY A 246 -1.51 1.75 -16.01
C GLY A 246 -2.27 2.55 -14.96
N LEU A 247 -1.58 3.02 -13.92
CA LEU A 247 -2.14 3.90 -12.91
C LEU A 247 -1.41 5.24 -12.93
N ALA A 248 -2.15 6.32 -13.08
CA ALA A 248 -1.67 7.69 -12.93
C ALA A 248 -2.06 8.20 -11.55
N PHE A 249 -1.08 8.58 -10.76
CA PHE A 249 -1.27 9.09 -9.40
C PHE A 249 -1.75 10.55 -9.41
N GLN A 250 -2.34 10.96 -8.29
CA GLN A 250 -2.83 12.33 -8.07
C GLN A 250 -1.69 13.36 -8.19
N ASP A 251 -0.54 13.08 -7.56
CA ASP A 251 0.66 13.91 -7.69
C ASP A 251 1.60 13.31 -8.74
N PRO A 252 1.91 14.02 -9.84
CA PRO A 252 2.83 13.53 -10.85
C PRO A 252 4.26 13.35 -10.32
N ASP A 253 4.67 14.04 -9.27
CA ASP A 253 6.00 13.87 -8.68
C ASP A 253 6.17 12.51 -8.00
N ASP A 254 5.07 11.87 -7.55
CA ASP A 254 5.10 10.51 -7.01
C ASP A 254 5.29 9.43 -8.09
N GLN A 255 5.06 9.77 -9.35
CA GLN A 255 5.16 8.85 -10.49
C GLN A 255 6.50 8.93 -11.21
N ILE A 256 7.15 10.09 -11.17
CA ILE A 256 8.39 10.35 -11.90
C ILE A 256 9.58 9.85 -11.09
N VAL A 257 10.43 9.02 -11.72
CA VAL A 257 11.56 8.31 -11.09
C VAL A 257 12.90 8.88 -11.54
N GLU A 258 13.00 9.24 -12.84
CA GLU A 258 14.25 9.67 -13.45
C GLU A 258 14.34 11.20 -13.62
N PRO A 259 15.55 11.79 -13.56
CA PRO A 259 15.73 13.23 -13.63
C PRO A 259 15.49 13.80 -15.04
N VAL A 260 15.60 13.00 -16.09
CA VAL A 260 15.42 13.40 -17.49
C VAL A 260 14.17 12.74 -18.07
N VAL A 261 13.36 13.52 -18.77
CA VAL A 261 12.06 13.08 -19.33
C VAL A 261 12.17 11.82 -20.17
N GLY A 262 13.14 11.76 -21.08
CA GLY A 262 13.31 10.60 -21.96
C GLY A 262 13.70 9.34 -21.21
N ASP A 263 14.53 9.47 -20.18
CA ASP A 263 14.94 8.36 -19.33
C ASP A 263 13.78 7.87 -18.45
N ASP A 264 12.98 8.80 -17.92
CA ASP A 264 11.79 8.47 -17.14
C ASP A 264 10.76 7.68 -17.96
N VAL A 265 10.47 8.12 -19.18
CA VAL A 265 9.58 7.38 -20.10
C VAL A 265 10.17 6.04 -20.52
N ALA A 266 11.49 5.90 -20.57
CA ALA A 266 12.19 4.65 -20.88
C ALA A 266 12.20 3.65 -19.72
N PHE A 267 12.03 4.11 -18.47
CA PHE A 267 12.16 3.30 -17.26
C PHE A 267 11.30 2.02 -17.26
N GLY A 268 10.03 2.14 -17.66
CA GLY A 268 9.12 0.99 -17.76
C GLY A 268 9.53 -0.04 -18.84
N PRO A 269 9.76 0.37 -20.09
CA PRO A 269 10.31 -0.48 -21.15
C PRO A 269 11.65 -1.12 -20.81
N GLU A 270 12.56 -0.39 -20.14
CA GLU A 270 13.85 -0.91 -19.70
C GLU A 270 13.69 -2.03 -18.67
N ASN A 271 12.84 -1.84 -17.67
CA ASN A 271 12.53 -2.87 -16.67
C ASN A 271 11.91 -4.14 -17.28
N ARG A 272 11.27 -4.02 -18.44
CA ARG A 272 10.78 -5.18 -19.22
C ARG A 272 11.86 -5.83 -20.09
N GLY A 273 13.11 -5.33 -20.05
CA GLY A 273 14.24 -5.86 -20.81
C GLY A 273 14.11 -5.64 -22.31
N MET A 274 13.51 -4.52 -22.72
CA MET A 274 13.35 -4.16 -24.13
C MET A 274 14.72 -3.81 -24.75
N ALA A 275 14.92 -4.16 -26.03
CA ALA A 275 16.13 -3.78 -26.75
C ALA A 275 16.19 -2.25 -26.93
N LEU A 276 17.41 -1.68 -26.87
CA LEU A 276 17.64 -0.23 -26.91
C LEU A 276 16.99 0.47 -28.12
N ASP A 277 17.07 -0.13 -29.31
CA ASP A 277 16.50 0.49 -30.52
C ASP A 277 14.97 0.48 -30.52
N ASP A 278 14.34 -0.56 -29.96
CA ASP A 278 12.90 -0.64 -29.78
C ASP A 278 12.44 0.36 -28.70
N MET A 279 13.20 0.46 -27.62
CA MET A 279 12.93 1.39 -26.52
C MET A 279 12.96 2.85 -27.01
N LYS A 280 13.99 3.27 -27.73
CA LYS A 280 14.06 4.62 -28.31
C LYS A 280 12.86 4.96 -29.19
N ARG A 281 12.41 3.99 -30.01
CA ARG A 281 11.25 4.16 -30.87
C ARG A 281 9.95 4.30 -30.09
N ILE A 282 9.79 3.50 -29.03
CA ILE A 282 8.60 3.55 -28.16
C ILE A 282 8.56 4.83 -27.36
N VAL A 283 9.69 5.25 -26.77
CA VAL A 283 9.80 6.52 -26.04
C VAL A 283 9.44 7.71 -26.92
N ALA A 284 10.03 7.79 -28.12
CA ALA A 284 9.71 8.87 -29.06
C ALA A 284 8.21 8.89 -29.44
N LYS A 285 7.62 7.72 -29.66
CA LYS A 285 6.19 7.56 -29.93
C LYS A 285 5.34 8.01 -28.75
N ALA A 286 5.65 7.56 -27.52
CA ALA A 286 4.91 7.88 -26.31
C ALA A 286 4.94 9.39 -26.01
N LEU A 287 6.11 10.03 -26.15
CA LEU A 287 6.25 11.48 -25.98
C LEU A 287 5.43 12.26 -27.02
N ALA A 288 5.43 11.80 -28.27
CA ALA A 288 4.62 12.40 -29.33
C ALA A 288 3.11 12.25 -29.05
N GLU A 289 2.67 11.09 -28.57
CA GLU A 289 1.28 10.82 -28.19
C GLU A 289 0.83 11.63 -26.96
N ALA A 290 1.72 11.89 -26.01
CA ALA A 290 1.48 12.77 -24.88
C ALA A 290 1.58 14.27 -25.23
N GLY A 291 1.98 14.61 -26.47
CA GLY A 291 2.10 15.99 -26.96
C GLY A 291 3.27 16.77 -26.38
N ILE A 292 4.37 16.10 -26.05
CA ILE A 292 5.59 16.67 -25.45
C ILE A 292 6.91 16.14 -26.06
N PRO A 293 6.99 15.90 -27.39
CA PRO A 293 8.21 15.35 -27.98
C PRO A 293 9.45 16.24 -27.80
N GLU A 294 9.26 17.56 -27.68
CA GLU A 294 10.32 18.55 -27.49
C GLU A 294 10.92 18.55 -26.08
N LEU A 295 10.29 17.84 -25.13
CA LEU A 295 10.76 17.78 -23.75
C LEU A 295 11.67 16.58 -23.45
N ALA A 296 11.96 15.72 -24.43
CA ALA A 296 12.70 14.45 -24.24
C ALA A 296 14.01 14.62 -23.47
N ASP A 297 14.79 15.66 -23.78
CA ASP A 297 16.10 15.94 -23.16
C ASP A 297 16.03 16.93 -21.99
N ARG A 298 14.82 17.30 -21.54
CA ARG A 298 14.63 18.26 -20.45
C ARG A 298 14.71 17.59 -19.09
N GLU A 299 15.23 18.34 -18.11
CA GLU A 299 15.17 17.93 -16.70
C GLU A 299 13.75 18.10 -16.16
N VAL A 300 13.22 17.07 -15.49
CA VAL A 300 11.88 17.03 -14.91
C VAL A 300 11.64 18.17 -13.91
N THR A 301 12.67 18.55 -13.15
CA THR A 301 12.61 19.65 -12.17
C THR A 301 12.30 21.01 -12.78
N THR A 302 12.52 21.17 -14.10
CA THR A 302 12.26 22.43 -14.83
C THR A 302 10.86 22.50 -15.41
N LEU A 303 10.06 21.45 -15.27
CA LEU A 303 8.74 21.33 -15.89
C LEU A 303 7.63 21.92 -15.01
N SER A 304 6.59 22.44 -15.68
CA SER A 304 5.33 22.80 -14.99
C SER A 304 4.56 21.52 -14.58
N GLY A 305 3.64 21.65 -13.62
CA GLY A 305 2.82 20.51 -13.17
C GLY A 305 2.07 19.81 -14.30
N GLY A 306 1.49 20.55 -15.25
CA GLY A 306 0.83 19.98 -16.42
C GLY A 306 1.79 19.29 -17.41
N GLN A 307 3.05 19.74 -17.51
CA GLN A 307 4.07 19.05 -18.28
C GLN A 307 4.47 17.73 -17.58
N LYS A 308 4.63 17.73 -16.25
CA LYS A 308 4.92 16.53 -15.47
C LYS A 308 3.81 15.47 -15.61
N GLN A 309 2.54 15.88 -15.58
CA GLN A 309 1.41 14.97 -15.83
C GLN A 309 1.49 14.32 -17.21
N ARG A 310 1.89 15.08 -18.26
CA ARG A 310 2.10 14.52 -19.60
C ARG A 310 3.30 13.58 -19.66
N VAL A 311 4.36 13.82 -18.89
CA VAL A 311 5.49 12.88 -18.74
C VAL A 311 5.00 11.58 -18.13
N GLY A 312 4.27 11.62 -17.02
CA GLY A 312 3.68 10.42 -16.40
C GLY A 312 2.78 9.65 -17.37
N LEU A 313 1.93 10.37 -18.14
CA LEU A 313 1.12 9.75 -19.20
C LEU A 313 1.98 9.09 -20.29
N ALA A 314 3.06 9.74 -20.73
CA ALA A 314 3.98 9.15 -21.72
C ALA A 314 4.63 7.87 -21.19
N GLY A 315 5.07 7.84 -19.92
CA GLY A 315 5.59 6.64 -19.26
C GLY A 315 4.59 5.48 -19.27
N LEU A 316 3.31 5.75 -18.98
CA LEU A 316 2.25 4.75 -19.07
C LEU A 316 2.03 4.27 -20.51
N LEU A 317 1.95 5.18 -21.47
CA LEU A 317 1.75 4.85 -22.89
C LEU A 317 2.91 4.01 -23.47
N ALA A 318 4.14 4.23 -23.00
CA ALA A 318 5.30 3.44 -23.40
C ALA A 318 5.17 1.94 -23.01
N LEU A 319 4.35 1.62 -22.03
CA LEU A 319 4.03 0.25 -21.61
C LEU A 319 2.90 -0.40 -22.41
N ALA A 320 2.29 0.33 -23.36
CA ALA A 320 1.15 -0.10 -24.18
C ALA A 320 0.00 -0.67 -23.33
N PRO A 321 -0.56 0.09 -22.38
CA PRO A 321 -1.62 -0.38 -21.51
C PRO A 321 -2.92 -0.59 -22.27
N GLY A 322 -3.71 -1.59 -21.86
CA GLY A 322 -5.08 -1.77 -22.34
C GLY A 322 -6.10 -0.99 -21.51
N LEU A 323 -5.72 -0.60 -20.29
CA LEU A 323 -6.50 0.23 -19.37
C LEU A 323 -5.58 1.23 -18.69
N ILE A 324 -6.01 2.49 -18.58
CA ILE A 324 -5.36 3.51 -17.75
C ILE A 324 -6.36 3.99 -16.70
N VAL A 325 -5.93 3.98 -15.44
CA VAL A 325 -6.67 4.55 -14.31
C VAL A 325 -6.04 5.87 -13.91
N PHE A 326 -6.82 6.94 -13.86
CA PHE A 326 -6.44 8.26 -13.39
C PHE A 326 -7.07 8.50 -12.02
N ASP A 327 -6.24 8.54 -10.98
CA ASP A 327 -6.70 8.74 -9.60
C ASP A 327 -6.66 10.23 -9.24
N GLU A 328 -7.83 10.89 -9.26
CA GLU A 328 -8.02 12.31 -8.93
C GLU A 328 -7.07 13.30 -9.63
N THR A 329 -6.47 12.90 -10.76
CA THR A 329 -5.46 13.70 -11.48
C THR A 329 -5.99 15.03 -11.99
N THR A 330 -7.30 15.23 -12.05
CA THR A 330 -7.97 16.45 -12.51
C THR A 330 -8.35 17.41 -11.37
N ALA A 331 -8.16 17.01 -10.10
CA ALA A 331 -8.63 17.78 -8.94
C ALA A 331 -8.00 19.19 -8.86
N MET A 332 -6.75 19.36 -9.31
CA MET A 332 -6.02 20.64 -9.28
C MET A 332 -6.05 21.39 -10.61
N LEU A 333 -6.79 20.91 -11.61
CA LEU A 333 -6.88 21.55 -12.92
C LEU A 333 -7.95 22.64 -12.94
N ASP A 334 -7.65 23.74 -13.64
CA ASP A 334 -8.67 24.72 -14.01
C ASP A 334 -9.64 24.14 -15.05
N ASP A 335 -10.70 24.85 -15.35
CA ASP A 335 -11.77 24.37 -16.23
C ASP A 335 -11.29 24.08 -17.65
N ASP A 336 -10.38 24.89 -18.19
CA ASP A 336 -9.84 24.72 -19.54
C ASP A 336 -8.89 23.52 -19.62
N ALA A 337 -8.04 23.36 -18.61
CA ALA A 337 -7.14 22.20 -18.53
C ALA A 337 -7.92 20.89 -18.33
N ARG A 338 -8.98 20.90 -17.52
CA ARG A 338 -9.87 19.75 -17.30
C ARG A 338 -10.58 19.35 -18.60
N MET A 339 -11.10 20.30 -19.35
CA MET A 339 -11.72 20.00 -20.66
C MET A 339 -10.69 19.43 -21.64
N THR A 340 -9.48 19.95 -21.65
CA THR A 340 -8.38 19.43 -22.47
C THR A 340 -8.04 17.99 -22.06
N PHE A 341 -8.02 17.70 -20.76
CA PHE A 341 -7.80 16.35 -20.24
C PHE A 341 -8.91 15.38 -20.70
N LEU A 342 -10.19 15.77 -20.60
CA LEU A 342 -11.30 14.93 -21.06
C LEU A 342 -11.22 14.62 -22.56
N VAL A 343 -10.82 15.60 -23.39
CA VAL A 343 -10.57 15.36 -24.82
C VAL A 343 -9.44 14.35 -25.03
N SER A 344 -8.36 14.47 -24.24
CA SER A 344 -7.24 13.53 -24.29
C SER A 344 -7.66 12.12 -23.86
N ALA A 345 -8.45 11.99 -22.79
CA ALA A 345 -9.00 10.71 -22.32
C ALA A 345 -9.90 10.07 -23.41
N ARG A 346 -10.74 10.86 -24.08
CA ARG A 346 -11.54 10.38 -25.22
C ARG A 346 -10.69 9.90 -26.38
N THR A 347 -9.62 10.63 -26.71
CA THR A 347 -8.67 10.21 -27.75
C THR A 347 -8.01 8.87 -27.42
N LEU A 348 -7.70 8.60 -26.16
CA LEU A 348 -7.20 7.29 -25.72
C LEU A 348 -8.26 6.19 -25.92
N CYS A 349 -9.52 6.46 -25.57
CA CYS A 349 -10.63 5.54 -25.79
C CYS A 349 -10.83 5.20 -27.27
N GLU A 350 -10.77 6.19 -28.16
CA GLU A 350 -10.86 6.00 -29.64
C GLU A 350 -9.72 5.13 -30.19
N ARG A 351 -8.57 5.09 -29.50
CA ARG A 351 -7.44 4.20 -29.83
C ARG A 351 -7.58 2.80 -29.22
N GLY A 352 -8.69 2.50 -28.54
CA GLY A 352 -8.97 1.22 -27.94
C GLY A 352 -8.39 1.02 -26.52
N ILE A 353 -7.85 2.06 -25.91
CA ILE A 353 -7.41 2.04 -24.51
C ILE A 353 -8.61 2.39 -23.62
N SER A 354 -8.97 1.53 -22.71
CA SER A 354 -10.01 1.85 -21.71
C SER A 354 -9.48 2.88 -20.72
N VAL A 355 -10.32 3.79 -20.27
CA VAL A 355 -9.95 4.83 -19.30
C VAL A 355 -10.90 4.74 -18.10
N VAL A 356 -10.32 4.66 -16.91
CA VAL A 356 -11.03 4.87 -15.65
C VAL A 356 -10.55 6.19 -15.05
N LEU A 357 -11.49 7.06 -14.70
CA LEU A 357 -11.21 8.34 -14.04
C LEU A 357 -11.90 8.37 -12.69
N ILE A 358 -11.16 8.56 -11.62
CA ILE A 358 -11.73 8.83 -10.29
C ILE A 358 -11.95 10.33 -10.17
N SER A 359 -13.22 10.73 -9.99
CA SER A 359 -13.59 12.13 -9.93
C SER A 359 -14.86 12.40 -9.12
N HIS A 360 -14.98 13.64 -8.68
CA HIS A 360 -16.18 14.21 -8.05
C HIS A 360 -16.80 15.35 -8.88
N ASP A 361 -16.15 15.75 -9.99
CA ASP A 361 -16.64 16.87 -10.81
C ASP A 361 -17.86 16.45 -11.64
N PRO A 362 -18.99 17.13 -11.53
CA PRO A 362 -20.22 16.79 -12.27
C PRO A 362 -20.05 16.73 -13.79
N ARG A 363 -19.14 17.55 -14.35
CA ARG A 363 -18.86 17.56 -15.80
C ARG A 363 -18.15 16.30 -16.25
N GLU A 364 -17.24 15.78 -15.44
CA GLU A 364 -16.51 14.54 -15.70
C GLU A 364 -17.44 13.34 -15.54
N LEU A 365 -18.29 13.36 -14.49
CA LEU A 365 -19.33 12.34 -14.32
C LEU A 365 -20.27 12.29 -15.51
N ALA A 366 -20.72 13.45 -16.00
CA ALA A 366 -21.63 13.54 -17.15
C ALA A 366 -20.96 13.17 -18.49
N ALA A 367 -19.64 13.35 -18.60
CA ALA A 367 -18.88 13.05 -19.81
C ALA A 367 -18.57 11.54 -19.97
N ALA A 368 -18.79 10.70 -18.96
CA ALA A 368 -18.50 9.28 -18.99
C ALA A 368 -19.41 8.48 -19.94
N ASP A 369 -18.92 7.34 -20.42
CA ASP A 369 -19.76 6.30 -21.05
C ASP A 369 -20.44 5.43 -20.00
N SER A 370 -19.74 5.21 -18.88
CA SER A 370 -20.23 4.46 -17.72
C SER A 370 -19.84 5.19 -16.42
N LEU A 371 -20.80 5.34 -15.52
CA LEU A 371 -20.58 5.86 -14.18
C LEU A 371 -20.69 4.73 -13.16
N VAL A 372 -19.73 4.65 -12.24
CA VAL A 372 -19.71 3.68 -11.14
C VAL A 372 -19.72 4.44 -9.83
N LEU A 373 -20.71 4.15 -9.01
CA LEU A 373 -20.87 4.74 -7.69
C LEU A 373 -20.36 3.77 -6.62
N PHE A 374 -19.46 4.25 -5.78
CA PHE A 374 -18.88 3.51 -4.67
C PHE A 374 -19.49 3.95 -3.34
N ARG A 375 -19.75 2.97 -2.47
CA ARG A 375 -20.19 3.19 -1.09
C ARG A 375 -19.68 2.04 -0.21
N ASP A 376 -19.09 2.39 0.94
CA ASP A 376 -18.67 1.44 1.97
C ASP A 376 -17.82 0.26 1.44
N GLY A 377 -16.88 0.55 0.53
CA GLY A 377 -15.99 -0.46 -0.06
C GLY A 377 -16.64 -1.35 -1.13
N ALA A 378 -17.82 -1.01 -1.65
CA ALA A 378 -18.47 -1.79 -2.69
C ALA A 378 -19.02 -0.92 -3.82
N VAL A 379 -19.22 -1.55 -4.99
CA VAL A 379 -19.93 -0.94 -6.12
C VAL A 379 -21.43 -0.86 -5.75
N ALA A 380 -21.89 0.35 -5.43
CA ALA A 380 -23.30 0.59 -5.09
C ALA A 380 -24.20 0.57 -6.34
N ALA A 381 -23.71 1.11 -7.45
CA ALA A 381 -24.43 1.10 -8.73
C ALA A 381 -23.45 1.34 -9.89
N GLN A 382 -23.78 0.79 -11.06
CA GLN A 382 -23.12 1.07 -12.33
C GLN A 382 -24.15 1.26 -13.44
N GLY A 383 -23.93 2.25 -14.29
CA GLY A 383 -24.85 2.53 -15.39
C GLY A 383 -24.49 3.77 -16.21
N SER A 384 -25.39 4.18 -17.10
CA SER A 384 -25.19 5.42 -17.84
C SER A 384 -25.26 6.63 -16.91
N PRO A 385 -24.43 7.68 -17.13
CA PRO A 385 -24.46 8.91 -16.34
C PRO A 385 -25.88 9.50 -16.24
N ALA A 386 -26.61 9.56 -17.34
CA ALA A 386 -27.96 10.11 -17.36
C ALA A 386 -28.93 9.36 -16.43
N ALA A 387 -28.79 8.03 -16.31
CA ALA A 387 -29.65 7.23 -15.44
C ALA A 387 -29.28 7.38 -13.95
N LEU A 388 -27.97 7.45 -13.63
CA LEU A 388 -27.52 7.50 -12.24
C LEU A 388 -27.55 8.92 -11.67
N LEU A 389 -27.22 9.95 -12.46
CA LEU A 389 -27.25 11.36 -12.01
C LEU A 389 -28.68 11.86 -11.74
N SER A 390 -29.70 11.20 -12.26
CA SER A 390 -31.11 11.50 -11.94
C SER A 390 -31.59 10.92 -10.60
N GLN A 391 -30.79 10.03 -9.95
CA GLN A 391 -31.15 9.36 -8.70
C GLN A 391 -30.56 10.07 -7.49
N HIS A 392 -31.16 11.20 -7.10
CA HIS A 392 -30.63 12.06 -6.02
C HIS A 392 -30.43 11.34 -4.68
N GLU A 393 -31.35 10.43 -4.29
CA GLU A 393 -31.20 9.67 -3.04
C GLU A 393 -29.98 8.72 -3.09
N LEU A 394 -29.73 8.09 -4.25
CA LEU A 394 -28.58 7.23 -4.45
C LEU A 394 -27.27 8.05 -4.40
N LEU A 395 -27.22 9.18 -5.10
CA LEU A 395 -26.05 10.07 -5.08
C LEU A 395 -25.75 10.55 -3.66
N ALA A 396 -26.77 11.04 -2.94
CA ALA A 396 -26.62 11.46 -1.54
C ALA A 396 -26.11 10.31 -0.65
N SER A 397 -26.59 9.08 -0.85
CA SER A 397 -26.13 7.91 -0.11
C SER A 397 -24.66 7.54 -0.41
N CYS A 398 -24.15 7.92 -1.58
CA CYS A 398 -22.76 7.76 -1.99
C CYS A 398 -21.88 9.01 -1.66
N GLY A 399 -22.45 10.01 -0.95
CA GLY A 399 -21.73 11.22 -0.55
C GLY A 399 -21.45 12.21 -1.68
N LEU A 400 -22.26 12.17 -2.74
CA LEU A 400 -22.21 13.10 -3.85
C LEU A 400 -23.36 14.12 -3.72
N GLU A 401 -23.02 15.39 -3.88
CA GLU A 401 -24.04 16.46 -3.96
C GLU A 401 -24.72 16.40 -5.33
N ALA A 402 -26.04 16.50 -5.32
CA ALA A 402 -26.88 16.40 -6.52
C ALA A 402 -26.99 17.74 -7.24
#